data_c9971c4d9262f51e242aeb234ba4358c
#
_entry.id   c9971c4d9262f51e242aeb234ba4358c
#
_cell.length_a   1.000
_cell.length_b   1.000
_cell.length_c   1.000
_cell.angle_alpha   90.00
_cell.angle_beta   90.00
_cell.angle_gamma   90.00
#
_symmetry.space_group_name_H-M   'P 1'
#
loop_
_entity.id
_entity.type
_entity.pdbx_description
1 polymer ?
#
loop_
_entity_poly.entity_id
_entity_poly.type
_entity_poly.pdbx_seq_one_letter_code
_entity_poly.pdbx_strand_id
1 'polypeptide(L)'
;TTMLVTGPMPISLPQPRSTVTFAVSEMRVQLASGTLRAGRNMVRVENDGHEPHFITIERVPGGTTVENLEATMQAVLGGSPTAATLAEDEFEPVAVSTDQSAGTVMWMPVTLEPGTYAVTSWNPDPRSMTAGARIEQYAVFTVS
;
A
#
# COMPACT_ATOMS: atom_id res chain seq x y z
N THR A 1 -29.90 -18.69 3.71
CA THR A 1 -29.79 -18.64 5.18
C THR A 1 -29.68 -17.17 5.57
N THR A 2 -30.65 -16.66 6.34
CA THR A 2 -30.60 -15.29 6.86
C THR A 2 -29.96 -15.34 8.24
N MET A 3 -28.86 -14.61 8.42
CA MET A 3 -28.21 -14.45 9.72
C MET A 3 -28.78 -13.20 10.38
N LEU A 4 -29.44 -13.35 11.53
CA LEU A 4 -29.92 -12.24 12.33
C LEU A 4 -28.89 -11.94 13.41
N VAL A 5 -28.27 -10.78 13.34
CA VAL A 5 -27.39 -10.28 14.39
C VAL A 5 -28.24 -9.45 15.36
N THR A 6 -28.36 -9.91 16.60
CA THR A 6 -29.11 -9.24 17.65
C THR A 6 -28.18 -8.76 18.76
N GLY A 7 -28.45 -7.59 19.30
CA GLY A 7 -27.68 -6.97 20.38
C GLY A 7 -27.30 -5.53 20.08
N PRO A 8 -26.94 -4.74 21.09
CA PRO A 8 -26.45 -3.39 20.86
C PRO A 8 -25.09 -3.45 20.15
N MET A 9 -24.92 -2.58 19.14
CA MET A 9 -23.61 -2.41 18.51
C MET A 9 -22.64 -1.84 19.55
N PRO A 10 -21.44 -2.41 19.72
CA PRO A 10 -20.46 -1.86 20.66
C PRO A 10 -20.12 -0.43 20.26
N ILE A 11 -20.09 0.48 21.22
CA ILE A 11 -19.80 1.91 21.01
C ILE A 11 -18.35 2.12 20.59
N SER A 12 -17.46 1.25 21.02
CA SER A 12 -16.06 1.22 20.58
C SER A 12 -15.51 -0.20 20.71
N LEU A 13 -14.74 -0.63 19.73
CA LEU A 13 -13.95 -1.83 19.80
C LEU A 13 -12.47 -1.46 20.04
N PRO A 14 -11.73 -2.22 20.88
CA PRO A 14 -10.31 -2.00 21.02
C PRO A 14 -9.62 -2.21 19.66
N GLN A 15 -8.87 -1.20 19.24
CA GLN A 15 -8.13 -1.27 17.98
C GLN A 15 -6.85 -2.10 18.18
N PRO A 16 -6.43 -2.89 17.16
CA PRO A 16 -5.15 -3.57 17.19
C PRO A 16 -3.99 -2.56 17.37
N ARG A 17 -2.98 -2.95 18.13
CA ARG A 17 -1.76 -2.14 18.22
C ARG A 17 -1.00 -2.25 16.89
N SER A 18 -0.79 -1.13 16.21
CA SER A 18 0.03 -1.06 15.01
C SER A 18 1.50 -0.81 15.35
N THR A 19 2.41 -1.38 14.56
CA THR A 19 3.83 -1.06 14.59
C THR A 19 4.17 0.09 13.66
N VAL A 20 3.35 0.25 12.63
CA VAL A 20 3.50 1.28 11.60
C VAL A 20 2.13 1.69 11.07
N THR A 21 1.98 2.96 10.73
CA THR A 21 0.77 3.50 10.11
C THR A 21 1.13 4.20 8.80
N PHE A 22 0.46 3.81 7.73
CA PHE A 22 0.45 4.54 6.46
C PHE A 22 -0.84 5.32 6.32
N ALA A 23 -0.75 6.57 5.91
CA ALA A 23 -1.86 7.38 5.46
C ALA A 23 -1.85 7.45 3.93
N VAL A 24 -2.99 7.19 3.32
CA VAL A 24 -3.18 7.23 1.86
C VAL A 24 -4.27 8.21 1.50
N SER A 25 -4.12 8.87 0.38
CA SER A 25 -5.10 9.76 -0.23
C SER A 25 -4.81 9.90 -1.72
N GLU A 26 -5.61 10.67 -2.47
CA GLU A 26 -5.57 10.79 -3.93
C GLU A 26 -4.21 11.19 -4.49
N MET A 27 -3.26 11.57 -3.91
CA MET A 27 -1.93 11.93 -4.42
C MET A 27 -0.84 11.62 -3.41
N ARG A 28 -1.09 10.68 -2.48
CA ARG A 28 -0.14 10.48 -1.41
C ARG A 28 -0.23 9.12 -0.74
N VAL A 29 0.92 8.49 -0.58
CA VAL A 29 1.18 7.50 0.45
C VAL A 29 2.30 8.00 1.35
N GLN A 30 2.09 8.01 2.65
CA GLN A 30 3.11 8.46 3.59
C GLN A 30 3.12 7.60 4.85
N LEU A 31 4.31 7.48 5.42
CA LEU A 31 4.49 6.96 6.77
C LEU A 31 3.98 8.01 7.78
N ALA A 32 2.83 7.77 8.37
CA ALA A 32 2.25 8.66 9.37
C ALA A 32 2.85 8.46 10.76
N SER A 33 3.16 7.21 11.12
CA SER A 33 3.80 6.89 12.40
C SER A 33 4.47 5.52 12.39
N GLY A 34 5.38 5.31 13.33
CA GLY A 34 6.07 4.03 13.53
C GLY A 34 7.21 3.80 12.54
N THR A 35 7.67 2.55 12.45
CA THR A 35 8.78 2.15 11.59
C THR A 35 8.58 0.70 11.17
N LEU A 36 8.80 0.41 9.89
CA LEU A 36 8.91 -0.96 9.40
C LEU A 36 10.19 -1.61 9.93
N ARG A 37 10.09 -2.85 10.40
CA ARG A 37 11.20 -3.61 10.97
C ARG A 37 11.24 -5.01 10.40
N ALA A 38 12.39 -5.64 10.46
CA ALA A 38 12.50 -7.07 10.20
C ALA A 38 11.62 -7.86 11.18
N GLY A 39 11.01 -8.94 10.68
CA GLY A 39 10.04 -9.72 11.41
C GLY A 39 8.60 -9.24 11.22
N ARG A 40 7.76 -9.55 12.21
CA ARG A 40 6.31 -9.30 12.12
C ARG A 40 5.97 -7.84 12.41
N ASN A 41 5.26 -7.22 11.48
CA ASN A 41 4.68 -5.89 11.61
C ASN A 41 3.15 -5.99 11.63
N MET A 42 2.49 -5.12 12.37
CA MET A 42 1.07 -4.84 12.22
C MET A 42 0.94 -3.49 11.53
N VAL A 43 0.66 -3.53 10.24
CA VAL A 43 0.50 -2.34 9.41
C VAL A 43 -0.92 -1.82 9.53
N ARG A 44 -1.06 -0.58 9.94
CA ARG A 44 -2.32 0.16 9.92
C ARG A 44 -2.33 1.05 8.68
N VAL A 45 -3.40 1.00 7.91
CA VAL A 45 -3.59 1.84 6.73
C VAL A 45 -4.81 2.72 6.96
N GLU A 46 -4.65 4.02 6.85
CA GLU A 46 -5.70 5.02 6.95
C GLU A 46 -5.96 5.62 5.57
N ASN A 47 -7.17 5.49 5.08
CA ASN A 47 -7.57 6.20 3.87
C ASN A 47 -8.19 7.55 4.26
N ASP A 48 -7.38 8.60 4.21
CA ASP A 48 -7.78 9.98 4.50
C ASP A 48 -8.32 10.72 3.25
N GLY A 49 -8.37 10.02 2.10
CA GLY A 49 -8.85 10.55 0.84
C GLY A 49 -10.37 10.53 0.71
N HIS A 50 -10.84 10.91 -0.46
CA HIS A 50 -12.25 10.92 -0.85
C HIS A 50 -12.62 9.74 -1.75
N GLU A 51 -11.63 9.03 -2.27
CA GLU A 51 -11.78 7.90 -3.18
C GLU A 51 -11.29 6.59 -2.52
N PRO A 52 -11.70 5.44 -3.05
CA PRO A 52 -11.17 4.17 -2.57
C PRO A 52 -9.68 4.02 -2.89
N HIS A 53 -8.93 3.45 -1.97
CA HIS A 53 -7.50 3.14 -2.14
C HIS A 53 -7.17 1.74 -1.62
N PHE A 54 -6.14 1.14 -2.20
CA PHE A 54 -5.43 0.00 -1.62
C PHE A 54 -3.92 0.20 -1.75
N ILE A 55 -3.14 -0.51 -0.95
CA ILE A 55 -1.68 -0.46 -1.03
C ILE A 55 -1.10 -1.81 -1.39
N THR A 56 0.02 -1.77 -2.09
CA THR A 56 0.93 -2.91 -2.24
C THR A 56 2.22 -2.64 -1.47
N ILE A 57 2.81 -3.70 -0.94
CA ILE A 57 4.16 -3.70 -0.36
C ILE A 57 4.97 -4.71 -1.14
N GLU A 58 6.04 -4.26 -1.76
CA GLU A 58 6.89 -5.06 -2.62
C GLU A 58 8.35 -4.91 -2.20
N ARG A 59 9.09 -6.01 -2.19
CA ARG A 59 10.53 -5.95 -2.05
C ARG A 59 11.13 -5.53 -3.37
N VAL A 60 12.08 -4.62 -3.33
CA VAL A 60 12.76 -4.04 -4.49
C VAL A 60 14.28 -4.08 -4.32
N PRO A 61 15.08 -3.92 -5.39
CA PRO A 61 16.52 -3.85 -5.29
C PRO A 61 17.02 -2.82 -4.27
N GLY A 62 18.14 -3.11 -3.63
CA GLY A 62 18.80 -2.14 -2.75
C GLY A 62 19.18 -0.87 -3.52
N GLY A 63 18.91 0.29 -2.92
CA GLY A 63 19.18 1.57 -3.55
C GLY A 63 18.07 2.07 -4.50
N THR A 64 16.97 1.34 -4.65
CA THR A 64 15.79 1.83 -5.37
C THR A 64 15.33 3.17 -4.80
N THR A 65 15.04 4.10 -5.69
CA THR A 65 14.53 5.44 -5.37
C THR A 65 13.08 5.61 -5.86
N VAL A 66 12.42 6.67 -5.43
CA VAL A 66 11.09 7.03 -5.97
C VAL A 66 11.17 7.29 -7.47
N GLU A 67 12.26 7.88 -7.96
CA GLU A 67 12.49 8.10 -9.39
C GLU A 67 12.51 6.77 -10.19
N ASN A 68 13.15 5.72 -9.65
CA ASN A 68 13.11 4.39 -10.28
C ASN A 68 11.67 3.85 -10.37
N LEU A 69 10.88 4.00 -9.30
CA LEU A 69 9.48 3.56 -9.29
C LEU A 69 8.64 4.34 -10.29
N GLU A 70 8.78 5.66 -10.34
CA GLU A 70 8.07 6.51 -11.31
C GLU A 70 8.40 6.13 -12.75
N ALA A 71 9.70 5.95 -13.07
CA ALA A 71 10.13 5.53 -14.40
C ALA A 71 9.59 4.15 -14.79
N THR A 72 9.59 3.21 -13.84
CA THR A 72 9.05 1.86 -14.05
C THR A 72 7.57 1.92 -14.35
N MET A 73 6.82 2.69 -13.58
CA MET A 73 5.39 2.82 -13.75
C MET A 73 5.01 3.52 -15.06
N GLN A 74 5.76 4.53 -15.47
CA GLN A 74 5.56 5.15 -16.78
C GLN A 74 5.77 4.13 -17.90
N ALA A 75 6.76 3.25 -17.79
CA ALA A 75 6.98 2.18 -18.76
C ALA A 75 5.83 1.17 -18.77
N VAL A 76 5.34 0.74 -17.61
CA VAL A 76 4.19 -0.18 -17.48
C VAL A 76 2.92 0.43 -18.08
N LEU A 77 2.70 1.73 -17.96
CA LEU A 77 1.56 2.45 -18.53
C LEU A 77 1.71 2.74 -20.04
N GLY A 78 2.69 2.16 -20.71
CA GLY A 78 2.90 2.28 -22.15
C GLY A 78 3.87 3.40 -22.54
N GLY A 79 4.57 3.98 -21.58
CA GLY A 79 5.69 4.89 -21.84
C GLY A 79 6.94 4.14 -22.30
N SER A 80 7.97 4.91 -22.66
CA SER A 80 9.26 4.33 -23.04
C SER A 80 10.11 4.09 -21.79
N PRO A 81 10.74 2.89 -21.65
CA PRO A 81 11.69 2.64 -20.57
C PRO A 81 12.86 3.63 -20.61
N THR A 82 13.36 4.01 -19.46
CA THR A 82 14.54 4.86 -19.27
C THR A 82 15.62 4.09 -18.52
N ALA A 83 16.79 4.68 -18.32
CA ALA A 83 17.86 4.09 -17.51
C ALA A 83 17.47 3.91 -16.02
N ALA A 84 16.44 4.63 -15.55
CA ALA A 84 15.92 4.51 -14.19
C ALA A 84 14.84 3.41 -14.04
N THR A 85 14.35 2.83 -15.15
CA THR A 85 13.32 1.79 -15.14
C THR A 85 13.89 0.49 -14.59
N LEU A 86 13.22 -0.09 -13.60
CA LEU A 86 13.53 -1.41 -13.05
C LEU A 86 12.84 -2.51 -13.89
N ALA A 87 13.42 -3.70 -13.92
CA ALA A 87 12.77 -4.84 -14.55
C ALA A 87 11.64 -5.39 -13.67
N GLU A 88 10.58 -5.95 -14.30
CA GLU A 88 9.42 -6.46 -13.56
C GLU A 88 9.78 -7.61 -12.60
N ASP A 89 10.77 -8.43 -12.94
CA ASP A 89 11.25 -9.53 -12.12
C ASP A 89 12.09 -9.08 -10.90
N GLU A 90 12.40 -7.80 -10.80
CA GLU A 90 13.06 -7.21 -9.63
C GLU A 90 12.06 -6.84 -8.52
N PHE A 91 10.75 -6.93 -8.77
CA PHE A 91 9.70 -6.69 -7.78
C PHE A 91 9.21 -8.02 -7.20
N GLU A 92 9.35 -8.17 -5.90
CA GLU A 92 8.83 -9.33 -5.16
C GLU A 92 7.60 -8.89 -4.33
N PRO A 93 6.38 -9.31 -4.70
CA PRO A 93 5.19 -8.96 -3.94
C PRO A 93 5.25 -9.57 -2.53
N VAL A 94 4.97 -8.76 -1.51
CA VAL A 94 4.99 -9.16 -0.09
C VAL A 94 3.60 -9.09 0.51
N ALA A 95 2.87 -8.01 0.28
CA ALA A 95 1.53 -7.83 0.79
C ALA A 95 0.70 -6.91 -0.12
N VAL A 96 -0.60 -7.19 -0.15
CA VAL A 96 -1.60 -6.35 -0.82
C VAL A 96 -2.75 -6.15 0.14
N SER A 97 -3.18 -4.91 0.34
CA SER A 97 -4.38 -4.63 1.11
C SER A 97 -5.65 -4.87 0.28
N THR A 98 -6.80 -4.97 0.94
CA THR A 98 -8.08 -4.86 0.25
C THR A 98 -8.37 -3.40 -0.10
N ASP A 99 -9.32 -3.18 -1.02
CA ASP A 99 -9.86 -1.85 -1.28
C ASP A 99 -10.45 -1.26 -0.01
N GLN A 100 -10.06 -0.04 0.31
CA GLN A 100 -10.56 0.73 1.43
C GLN A 100 -11.38 1.91 0.94
N SER A 101 -12.61 2.00 1.40
CA SER A 101 -13.43 3.20 1.19
C SER A 101 -12.81 4.42 1.87
N ALA A 102 -13.15 5.59 1.37
CA ALA A 102 -12.77 6.87 1.98
C ALA A 102 -13.11 6.91 3.48
N GLY A 103 -12.21 7.45 4.29
CA GLY A 103 -12.38 7.61 5.72
C GLY A 103 -12.32 6.31 6.54
N THR A 104 -11.85 5.21 5.96
CA THR A 104 -11.75 3.92 6.67
C THR A 104 -10.32 3.60 7.09
N VAL A 105 -10.21 2.69 8.04
CA VAL A 105 -8.95 2.21 8.59
C VAL A 105 -8.93 0.69 8.55
N MET A 106 -7.81 0.10 8.18
CA MET A 106 -7.60 -1.34 8.25
C MET A 106 -6.27 -1.70 8.90
N TRP A 107 -6.15 -2.94 9.33
CA TRP A 107 -4.91 -3.51 9.86
C TRP A 107 -4.57 -4.78 9.12
N MET A 108 -3.31 -4.94 8.73
CA MET A 108 -2.82 -6.17 8.12
C MET A 108 -1.50 -6.61 8.75
N PRO A 109 -1.36 -7.90 9.11
CA PRO A 109 -0.07 -8.42 9.54
C PRO A 109 0.83 -8.62 8.32
N VAL A 110 2.07 -8.13 8.41
CA VAL A 110 3.08 -8.27 7.35
C VAL A 110 4.39 -8.73 8.00
N THR A 111 5.02 -9.74 7.43
CA THR A 111 6.36 -10.19 7.85
C THR A 111 7.37 -9.73 6.82
N LEU A 112 8.39 -9.01 7.28
CA LEU A 112 9.45 -8.46 6.42
C LEU A 112 10.80 -9.05 6.81
N GLU A 113 11.63 -9.27 5.81
CA GLU A 113 13.05 -9.53 5.98
C GLU A 113 13.85 -8.22 5.85
N PRO A 114 15.12 -8.17 6.28
CA PRO A 114 15.97 -7.03 5.97
C PRO A 114 16.03 -6.79 4.45
N GLY A 115 15.88 -5.54 4.03
CA GLY A 115 15.86 -5.20 2.60
C GLY A 115 15.23 -3.85 2.30
N THR A 116 15.08 -3.55 1.03
CA THR A 116 14.42 -2.34 0.54
C THR A 116 13.01 -2.68 0.05
N TYR A 117 12.05 -1.85 0.40
CA TYR A 117 10.64 -2.06 0.09
C TYR A 117 10.02 -0.81 -0.53
N ALA A 118 9.20 -1.03 -1.54
CA ALA A 118 8.29 -0.03 -2.07
C ALA A 118 6.89 -0.23 -1.48
N VAL A 119 6.26 0.86 -1.10
CA VAL A 119 4.83 0.90 -0.78
C VAL A 119 4.18 1.78 -1.81
N THR A 120 3.21 1.23 -2.54
CA THR A 120 2.49 1.92 -3.61
C THR A 120 1.02 2.03 -3.25
N SER A 121 0.44 3.22 -3.41
CA SER A 121 -1.00 3.43 -3.30
C SER A 121 -1.64 3.36 -4.67
N TRP A 122 -2.76 2.66 -4.76
CA TRP A 122 -3.53 2.46 -5.97
C TRP A 122 -4.96 2.95 -5.76
N ASN A 123 -5.50 3.59 -6.78
CA ASN A 123 -6.92 3.89 -6.84
C ASN A 123 -7.59 2.95 -7.85
N PRO A 124 -8.51 2.06 -7.42
CA PRO A 124 -9.30 1.28 -8.34
C PRO A 124 -10.29 2.21 -9.05
N ASP A 125 -10.05 2.52 -10.33
CA ASP A 125 -11.03 3.27 -11.13
C ASP A 125 -12.21 2.36 -11.53
N PRO A 126 -13.39 2.54 -10.94
CA PRO A 126 -14.55 1.72 -11.25
C PRO A 126 -15.09 1.96 -12.66
N ARG A 127 -14.60 2.97 -13.38
CA ARG A 127 -15.03 3.32 -14.74
C ARG A 127 -14.16 2.66 -15.81
N SER A 128 -12.92 2.35 -15.49
CA SER A 128 -12.05 1.58 -16.37
C SER A 128 -12.09 0.12 -15.93
N MET A 129 -12.89 -0.70 -16.55
CA MET A 129 -12.84 -2.17 -16.45
C MET A 129 -11.52 -2.75 -16.98
N THR A 130 -10.61 -1.93 -17.41
CA THR A 130 -9.22 -2.24 -17.71
C THR A 130 -8.39 -2.07 -16.46
N ALA A 131 -7.41 -2.91 -16.24
CA ALA A 131 -6.48 -2.93 -15.11
C ALA A 131 -5.64 -1.65 -14.94
N GLY A 132 -6.31 -0.51 -14.92
CA GLY A 132 -5.74 0.82 -14.77
C GLY A 132 -6.05 1.38 -13.40
N ALA A 133 -5.63 0.67 -12.35
CA ALA A 133 -5.45 1.35 -11.09
C ALA A 133 -4.51 2.53 -11.34
N ARG A 134 -4.99 3.74 -11.12
CA ARG A 134 -4.13 4.92 -11.12
C ARG A 134 -3.14 4.76 -9.99
N ILE A 135 -1.88 4.72 -10.35
CA ILE A 135 -0.82 4.74 -9.36
C ILE A 135 -0.68 6.19 -8.93
N GLU A 136 -0.99 6.43 -7.69
CA GLU A 136 -1.01 7.79 -7.22
C GLU A 136 0.24 8.16 -6.44
N GLN A 137 0.93 7.22 -5.79
CA GLN A 137 2.22 7.51 -5.16
C GLN A 137 2.98 6.29 -4.61
N TYR A 138 4.27 6.53 -4.38
CA TYR A 138 5.21 5.54 -3.85
C TYR A 138 5.94 6.08 -2.63
N ALA A 139 6.32 5.19 -1.75
CA ALA A 139 7.31 5.44 -0.71
C ALA A 139 8.30 4.28 -0.67
N VAL A 140 9.57 4.60 -0.45
CA VAL A 140 10.65 3.61 -0.35
C VAL A 140 11.15 3.56 1.08
N PHE A 141 11.33 2.35 1.61
CA PHE A 141 11.76 2.11 2.98
C PHE A 141 12.87 1.08 3.01
N THR A 142 13.84 1.29 3.87
CA THR A 142 14.84 0.27 4.20
C THR A 142 14.50 -0.35 5.56
N VAL A 143 14.48 -1.68 5.57
CA VAL A 143 14.26 -2.51 6.75
C VAL A 143 15.58 -3.16 7.13
N SER A 144 16.03 -2.97 8.36
CA SER A 144 17.25 -3.53 8.92
C SER A 144 16.96 -4.59 9.98
#